data_61bf91daa55683738fa46bc7e323f48e
#
_entry.id   61bf91daa55683738fa46bc7e323f48e
#
_cell.length_a   1.000
_cell.length_b   1.000
_cell.length_c   1.000
_cell.angle_alpha   90.00
_cell.angle_beta   90.00
_cell.angle_gamma   90.00
#
_symmetry.space_group_name_H-M   'P 1'
#
loop_
_entity.id
_entity.type
_entity.pdbx_description
1 polymer ?
#
loop_
_entity_poly.entity_id
_entity_poly.type
_entity_poly.pdbx_seq_one_letter_code
_entity_poly.pdbx_strand_id
1 'polypeptide(L)'
;MGLPSIETVECDILVIGGGMSGCGAAFESKFWGEDLNVVIVDKAVIERSGATGEGLSAINCYMGQRYGWNTPEDFVHYVVNDMMGLAREDLVYDVGRHVDSSVHLLEEWGLPIWKKDNGEYERIGRWQIPIHGESLKPVTAEPARKAVGKENIYERVSITHLLTDANDPNRIAGAIGFGVRENKIWVFKAQAVIMTSGGASNVFRPRSVNEGIGRTWYSVFATGSAYGLMIPIGTEMTQMEHRFVPTRFKDGYGPVGMWFQYFHAHVENALGEDYTVTRDDELKKYEPYGSAIPTPTPLRNHQMFLDIKEGKGPMYMRTDLAMQELAGGDPAKMDKVREEAWEDFLDMTIAQAMTWASQNIAPEETPSEVVLAEPYIMGSHSGEAGAWVSGPEDLAPPEYYWGYNKMTTIRGLFAAGDGVGAAPHKFSSGSFTEGRLAAKSAVRFVKENSTSVQLNASQVNTLAESIWAPMETFDKYKGVSTAPEINPHYITPKQALVRLQKIMDEYAGGTSALYTTNGPTLELSLIHI
;
A
#
# COMPACT_ATOMS: atom_id res chain seq x y z
N MET A 1 18.26 20.08 -24.32
CA MET A 1 16.86 20.55 -24.44
C MET A 1 16.65 21.68 -23.45
N GLY A 2 15.95 22.77 -23.83
CA GLY A 2 15.56 23.79 -22.86
C GLY A 2 14.47 23.27 -21.91
N LEU A 3 14.20 24.03 -20.85
CA LEU A 3 13.10 23.75 -19.92
C LEU A 3 11.78 23.63 -20.70
N PRO A 4 10.96 22.61 -20.48
CA PRO A 4 9.68 22.43 -21.17
C PRO A 4 8.65 23.47 -20.71
N SER A 5 7.50 23.52 -21.39
CA SER A 5 6.39 24.38 -20.95
C SER A 5 5.92 24.00 -19.55
N ILE A 6 5.62 25.05 -18.76
CA ILE A 6 4.98 24.90 -17.46
C ILE A 6 3.48 25.19 -17.65
N GLU A 7 2.67 24.17 -17.40
CA GLU A 7 1.20 24.25 -17.49
C GLU A 7 0.61 24.30 -16.07
N THR A 8 -0.28 25.24 -15.83
CA THR A 8 -0.93 25.39 -14.52
C THR A 8 -2.41 24.99 -14.61
N VAL A 9 -2.82 24.14 -13.69
CA VAL A 9 -4.22 23.71 -13.50
C VAL A 9 -4.69 24.23 -12.14
N GLU A 10 -5.83 24.91 -12.10
CA GLU A 10 -6.45 25.34 -10.85
C GLU A 10 -7.63 24.43 -10.50
N CYS A 11 -7.71 24.02 -9.25
CA CYS A 11 -8.80 23.20 -8.72
C CYS A 11 -9.08 23.53 -7.24
N ASP A 12 -10.22 23.09 -6.74
CA ASP A 12 -10.56 23.21 -5.33
C ASP A 12 -9.91 22.07 -4.54
N ILE A 13 -9.99 20.85 -5.05
CA ILE A 13 -9.42 19.63 -4.44
C ILE A 13 -8.57 18.90 -5.46
N LEU A 14 -7.31 18.63 -5.09
CA LEU A 14 -6.39 17.80 -5.85
C LEU A 14 -6.22 16.43 -5.16
N VAL A 15 -6.54 15.36 -5.88
CA VAL A 15 -6.30 13.97 -5.43
C VAL A 15 -5.02 13.46 -6.09
N ILE A 16 -3.99 13.14 -5.31
CA ILE A 16 -2.70 12.64 -5.81
C ILE A 16 -2.62 11.13 -5.63
N GLY A 17 -2.75 10.40 -6.73
CA GLY A 17 -2.80 8.94 -6.79
C GLY A 17 -4.21 8.42 -7.03
N GLY A 18 -4.41 7.71 -8.15
CA GLY A 18 -5.69 7.14 -8.57
C GLY A 18 -5.88 5.67 -8.15
N GLY A 19 -5.24 5.21 -7.05
CA GLY A 19 -5.46 3.90 -6.46
C GLY A 19 -6.84 3.75 -5.81
N MET A 20 -7.03 2.73 -4.96
CA MET A 20 -8.31 2.52 -4.25
C MET A 20 -8.74 3.76 -3.46
N SER A 21 -7.87 4.28 -2.61
CA SER A 21 -8.18 5.48 -1.81
C SER A 21 -8.42 6.73 -2.66
N GLY A 22 -7.68 6.90 -3.76
CA GLY A 22 -7.86 8.02 -4.67
C GLY A 22 -9.19 7.98 -5.44
N CYS A 23 -9.61 6.81 -5.91
CA CYS A 23 -10.92 6.64 -6.52
C CYS A 23 -12.06 6.92 -5.52
N GLY A 24 -11.93 6.42 -4.28
CA GLY A 24 -12.85 6.74 -3.18
C GLY A 24 -12.90 8.23 -2.86
N ALA A 25 -11.72 8.87 -2.78
CA ALA A 25 -11.62 10.31 -2.52
C ALA A 25 -12.26 11.15 -3.63
N ALA A 26 -12.01 10.84 -4.87
CA ALA A 26 -12.55 11.58 -6.01
C ALA A 26 -14.08 11.47 -6.10
N PHE A 27 -14.59 10.24 -5.99
CA PHE A 27 -16.03 9.99 -6.00
C PHE A 27 -16.75 10.73 -4.87
N GLU A 28 -16.28 10.56 -3.64
CA GLU A 28 -16.90 11.15 -2.45
C GLU A 28 -16.76 12.69 -2.41
N SER A 29 -15.65 13.24 -2.94
CA SER A 29 -15.48 14.70 -3.06
C SER A 29 -16.59 15.32 -3.93
N LYS A 30 -16.96 14.69 -5.02
CA LYS A 30 -18.06 15.14 -5.88
C LYS A 30 -19.44 14.88 -5.28
N PHE A 31 -19.58 13.83 -4.45
CA PHE A 31 -20.83 13.57 -3.74
C PHE A 31 -21.17 14.67 -2.73
N TRP A 32 -20.19 15.15 -1.95
CA TRP A 32 -20.38 16.20 -0.94
C TRP A 32 -20.16 17.62 -1.47
N GLY A 33 -19.45 17.76 -2.58
CA GLY A 33 -19.08 19.02 -3.21
C GLY A 33 -19.32 18.98 -4.70
N GLU A 34 -20.57 18.84 -5.13
CA GLU A 34 -20.96 18.77 -6.55
C GLU A 34 -20.46 19.99 -7.34
N ASP A 35 -20.47 21.17 -6.71
CA ASP A 35 -20.02 22.45 -7.24
C ASP A 35 -18.49 22.61 -7.29
N LEU A 36 -17.73 21.80 -6.58
CA LEU A 36 -16.27 21.91 -6.50
C LEU A 36 -15.58 21.29 -7.73
N ASN A 37 -14.50 21.95 -8.16
CA ASN A 37 -13.59 21.40 -9.16
C ASN A 37 -12.62 20.42 -8.51
N VAL A 38 -12.78 19.12 -8.79
CA VAL A 38 -11.96 18.04 -8.26
C VAL A 38 -11.11 17.46 -9.37
N VAL A 39 -9.81 17.43 -9.17
CA VAL A 39 -8.82 16.91 -10.13
C VAL A 39 -8.13 15.68 -9.55
N ILE A 40 -7.98 14.64 -10.37
CA ILE A 40 -7.15 13.46 -10.06
C ILE A 40 -5.88 13.53 -10.88
N VAL A 41 -4.74 13.28 -10.25
CA VAL A 41 -3.45 13.10 -10.93
C VAL A 41 -2.83 11.76 -10.56
N ASP A 42 -2.40 11.00 -11.57
CA ASP A 42 -1.73 9.69 -11.37
C ASP A 42 -0.57 9.51 -12.37
N LYS A 43 0.52 8.91 -11.90
CA LYS A 43 1.67 8.57 -12.76
C LYS A 43 1.40 7.40 -13.70
N ALA A 44 0.33 6.64 -13.47
CA ALA A 44 -0.15 5.53 -14.29
C ALA A 44 -1.51 5.88 -14.94
N VAL A 45 -2.34 4.89 -15.21
CA VAL A 45 -3.75 5.00 -15.61
C VAL A 45 -4.61 4.63 -14.43
N ILE A 46 -5.64 5.40 -14.10
CA ILE A 46 -6.44 5.16 -12.91
C ILE A 46 -7.15 3.80 -12.90
N GLU A 47 -7.43 3.23 -14.07
CA GLU A 47 -8.06 1.90 -14.20
C GLU A 47 -7.19 0.75 -13.72
N ARG A 48 -5.86 0.94 -13.69
CA ARG A 48 -4.88 -0.10 -13.34
C ARG A 48 -3.79 0.41 -12.39
N SER A 49 -3.97 1.57 -11.76
CA SER A 49 -3.01 2.11 -10.81
C SER A 49 -3.18 1.55 -9.41
N GLY A 50 -2.10 1.57 -8.64
CA GLY A 50 -2.05 1.13 -7.26
C GLY A 50 -1.83 -0.36 -7.07
N ALA A 51 -1.83 -0.79 -5.81
CA ALA A 51 -1.53 -2.16 -5.41
C ALA A 51 -2.56 -3.19 -5.88
N THR A 52 -3.79 -2.75 -6.15
CA THR A 52 -4.91 -3.58 -6.61
C THR A 52 -5.09 -3.56 -8.13
N GLY A 53 -4.08 -3.07 -8.86
CA GLY A 53 -4.17 -2.91 -10.32
C GLY A 53 -4.33 -4.22 -11.09
N GLU A 54 -3.87 -5.33 -10.54
CA GLU A 54 -3.99 -6.67 -11.13
C GLU A 54 -5.27 -7.40 -10.67
N GLY A 55 -5.80 -7.07 -9.51
CA GLY A 55 -6.97 -7.70 -8.91
C GLY A 55 -6.71 -8.15 -7.47
N LEU A 56 -7.68 -8.81 -6.88
CA LEU A 56 -7.65 -9.43 -5.55
C LEU A 56 -8.62 -10.61 -5.49
N SER A 57 -8.28 -11.67 -4.77
CA SER A 57 -9.19 -12.81 -4.52
C SER A 57 -10.17 -12.55 -3.37
N ALA A 58 -9.90 -11.57 -2.51
CA ALA A 58 -10.76 -11.27 -1.36
C ALA A 58 -10.74 -9.79 -0.94
N ILE A 59 -11.86 -9.32 -0.40
CA ILE A 59 -11.91 -8.13 0.44
C ILE A 59 -11.51 -8.53 1.85
N ASN A 60 -10.42 -7.93 2.38
CA ASN A 60 -9.81 -8.33 3.66
C ASN A 60 -10.19 -7.45 4.85
N CYS A 61 -11.05 -6.46 4.66
CA CYS A 61 -11.61 -5.65 5.72
C CYS A 61 -13.10 -5.45 5.45
N TYR A 62 -13.92 -6.26 6.11
CA TYR A 62 -15.37 -6.19 6.05
C TYR A 62 -15.97 -6.65 7.38
N MET A 63 -16.82 -5.84 7.99
CA MET A 63 -17.39 -6.14 9.29
C MET A 63 -18.57 -7.11 9.20
N GLY A 64 -19.36 -7.02 8.16
CA GLY A 64 -20.59 -7.80 8.01
C GLY A 64 -21.66 -7.41 9.04
N GLN A 65 -21.74 -6.14 9.39
CA GLN A 65 -22.65 -5.64 10.44
C GLN A 65 -24.12 -6.00 10.13
N ARG A 66 -24.51 -5.95 8.84
CA ARG A 66 -25.88 -6.35 8.42
C ARG A 66 -26.19 -7.83 8.69
N TYR A 67 -25.17 -8.65 8.86
CA TYR A 67 -25.29 -10.08 9.18
C TYR A 67 -25.02 -10.37 10.67
N GLY A 68 -24.68 -9.35 11.45
CA GLY A 68 -24.28 -9.52 12.86
C GLY A 68 -22.94 -10.25 13.04
N TRP A 69 -22.01 -10.18 12.07
CA TRP A 69 -20.76 -10.94 12.14
C TRP A 69 -19.75 -10.32 13.11
N ASN A 70 -19.52 -9.01 12.99
CA ASN A 70 -18.56 -8.28 13.82
C ASN A 70 -19.03 -6.84 14.04
N THR A 71 -18.45 -6.20 15.06
CA THR A 71 -18.60 -4.78 15.33
C THR A 71 -17.31 -4.01 15.05
N PRO A 72 -17.35 -2.68 14.97
CA PRO A 72 -16.12 -1.87 14.91
C PRO A 72 -15.22 -2.07 16.13
N GLU A 73 -15.78 -2.31 17.32
CA GLU A 73 -15.03 -2.61 18.56
C GLU A 73 -14.27 -3.92 18.45
N ASP A 74 -14.88 -4.96 17.87
CA ASP A 74 -14.21 -6.23 17.59
C ASP A 74 -12.99 -6.02 16.68
N PHE A 75 -13.13 -5.14 15.68
CA PHE A 75 -12.06 -4.83 14.74
C PHE A 75 -10.91 -4.08 15.43
N VAL A 76 -11.22 -3.07 16.25
CA VAL A 76 -10.22 -2.37 17.06
C VAL A 76 -9.46 -3.36 17.94
N HIS A 77 -10.19 -4.20 18.69
CA HIS A 77 -9.56 -5.19 19.56
C HIS A 77 -8.61 -6.13 18.79
N TYR A 78 -9.03 -6.61 17.64
CA TYR A 78 -8.20 -7.43 16.78
C TYR A 78 -6.94 -6.69 16.31
N VAL A 79 -7.09 -5.47 15.77
CA VAL A 79 -6.00 -4.69 15.21
C VAL A 79 -4.98 -4.30 16.27
N VAL A 80 -5.45 -3.82 17.44
CA VAL A 80 -4.58 -3.46 18.57
C VAL A 80 -3.79 -4.69 19.04
N ASN A 81 -4.43 -5.85 19.10
CA ASN A 81 -3.74 -7.08 19.47
C ASN A 81 -2.71 -7.51 18.40
N ASP A 82 -3.07 -7.53 17.11
CA ASP A 82 -2.16 -7.94 16.04
C ASP A 82 -0.95 -6.99 15.90
N MET A 83 -1.16 -5.71 16.22
CA MET A 83 -0.09 -4.68 16.17
C MET A 83 0.56 -4.41 17.53
N MET A 84 0.31 -5.27 18.51
CA MET A 84 0.95 -5.23 19.82
C MET A 84 0.81 -3.87 20.54
N GLY A 85 -0.36 -3.23 20.41
CA GLY A 85 -0.70 -1.97 21.08
C GLY A 85 -0.28 -0.69 20.33
N LEU A 86 0.26 -0.79 19.12
CA LEU A 86 0.80 0.37 18.40
C LEU A 86 -0.24 1.12 17.54
N ALA A 87 -1.45 0.58 17.34
CA ALA A 87 -2.46 1.19 16.49
C ALA A 87 -3.22 2.34 17.17
N ARG A 88 -3.67 3.33 16.40
CA ARG A 88 -4.62 4.36 16.83
C ARG A 88 -6.05 3.85 16.74
N GLU A 89 -6.64 3.58 17.90
CA GLU A 89 -7.98 2.98 18.02
C GLU A 89 -9.07 3.82 17.35
N ASP A 90 -9.01 5.15 17.47
CA ASP A 90 -9.96 6.07 16.86
C ASP A 90 -9.98 5.99 15.33
N LEU A 91 -8.81 5.87 14.71
CA LEU A 91 -8.70 5.73 13.24
C LEU A 91 -9.16 4.35 12.77
N VAL A 92 -8.82 3.31 13.52
CA VAL A 92 -9.24 1.93 13.22
C VAL A 92 -10.75 1.77 13.37
N TYR A 93 -11.32 2.31 14.45
CA TYR A 93 -12.77 2.33 14.67
C TYR A 93 -13.51 3.06 13.53
N ASP A 94 -12.99 4.21 13.12
CA ASP A 94 -13.58 5.02 12.06
C ASP A 94 -13.64 4.27 10.72
N VAL A 95 -12.60 3.52 10.38
CA VAL A 95 -12.63 2.60 9.23
C VAL A 95 -13.65 1.50 9.45
N GLY A 96 -13.65 0.84 10.61
CA GLY A 96 -14.55 -0.27 10.94
C GLY A 96 -16.03 0.07 10.83
N ARG A 97 -16.43 1.26 11.29
CA ARG A 97 -17.83 1.71 11.23
C ARG A 97 -18.31 2.10 9.83
N HIS A 98 -17.39 2.37 8.89
CA HIS A 98 -17.73 2.86 7.55
C HIS A 98 -17.44 1.87 6.41
N VAL A 99 -16.59 0.87 6.63
CA VAL A 99 -16.09 -0.01 5.57
C VAL A 99 -17.19 -0.84 4.90
N ASP A 100 -18.20 -1.29 5.65
CA ASP A 100 -19.30 -2.07 5.07
C ASP A 100 -20.06 -1.27 4.00
N SER A 101 -20.32 0.02 4.25
CA SER A 101 -20.95 0.90 3.26
C SER A 101 -20.13 1.04 1.98
N SER A 102 -18.81 1.02 2.12
CA SER A 102 -17.90 1.08 0.98
C SER A 102 -17.94 -0.20 0.14
N VAL A 103 -17.96 -1.36 0.80
CA VAL A 103 -18.05 -2.66 0.12
C VAL A 103 -19.38 -2.83 -0.59
N HIS A 104 -20.48 -2.40 0.05
CA HIS A 104 -21.81 -2.43 -0.58
C HIS A 104 -21.87 -1.53 -1.82
N LEU A 105 -21.20 -0.36 -1.78
CA LEU A 105 -21.08 0.53 -2.93
C LEU A 105 -20.29 -0.11 -4.08
N LEU A 106 -19.22 -0.84 -3.78
CA LEU A 106 -18.46 -1.59 -4.79
C LEU A 106 -19.32 -2.70 -5.43
N GLU A 107 -20.15 -3.39 -4.64
CA GLU A 107 -21.10 -4.37 -5.16
C GLU A 107 -22.14 -3.71 -6.09
N GLU A 108 -22.70 -2.58 -5.69
CA GLU A 108 -23.63 -1.80 -6.52
C GLU A 108 -22.99 -1.38 -7.86
N TRP A 109 -21.69 -1.13 -7.88
CA TRP A 109 -20.94 -0.82 -9.10
C TRP A 109 -20.57 -2.05 -9.92
N GLY A 110 -20.90 -3.26 -9.44
CA GLY A 110 -20.75 -4.50 -10.17
C GLY A 110 -19.55 -5.35 -9.75
N LEU A 111 -18.96 -5.14 -8.57
CA LEU A 111 -17.94 -6.04 -8.05
C LEU A 111 -18.58 -7.42 -7.76
N PRO A 112 -18.08 -8.51 -8.37
CA PRO A 112 -18.61 -9.85 -8.11
C PRO A 112 -18.15 -10.36 -6.74
N ILE A 113 -19.06 -10.41 -5.78
CA ILE A 113 -18.83 -10.95 -4.44
C ILE A 113 -19.49 -12.33 -4.36
N TRP A 114 -18.77 -13.31 -3.81
CA TRP A 114 -19.29 -14.65 -3.63
C TRP A 114 -20.44 -14.65 -2.63
N LYS A 115 -21.50 -15.39 -2.95
CA LYS A 115 -22.73 -15.47 -2.15
C LYS A 115 -23.15 -16.92 -1.95
N LYS A 116 -23.66 -17.18 -0.75
CA LYS A 116 -24.38 -18.41 -0.42
C LYS A 116 -25.74 -18.45 -1.15
N ASP A 117 -26.38 -19.62 -1.17
CA ASP A 117 -27.71 -19.82 -1.78
C ASP A 117 -28.79 -18.89 -1.20
N ASN A 118 -28.64 -18.47 0.05
CA ASN A 118 -29.56 -17.53 0.72
C ASN A 118 -29.28 -16.04 0.39
N GLY A 119 -28.27 -15.75 -0.45
CA GLY A 119 -27.88 -14.40 -0.85
C GLY A 119 -26.94 -13.67 0.12
N GLU A 120 -26.59 -14.26 1.25
CA GLU A 120 -25.56 -13.72 2.13
C GLU A 120 -24.17 -13.86 1.48
N TYR A 121 -23.25 -12.95 1.80
CA TYR A 121 -21.86 -13.10 1.38
C TYR A 121 -21.24 -14.37 1.96
N GLU A 122 -20.43 -15.04 1.20
CA GLU A 122 -19.52 -16.04 1.75
C GLU A 122 -18.48 -15.35 2.63
N ARG A 123 -18.03 -16.05 3.68
CA ARG A 123 -17.09 -15.52 4.67
C ARG A 123 -15.89 -16.43 4.77
N ILE A 124 -14.70 -15.83 4.64
CA ILE A 124 -13.43 -16.49 4.85
C ILE A 124 -12.77 -15.88 6.08
N GLY A 125 -12.46 -16.71 7.08
CA GLY A 125 -11.94 -16.18 8.34
C GLY A 125 -12.90 -15.19 9.02
N ARG A 126 -12.34 -14.18 9.71
CA ARG A 126 -13.16 -13.25 10.50
C ARG A 126 -13.59 -11.99 9.75
N TRP A 127 -12.72 -11.48 8.87
CA TRP A 127 -12.83 -10.15 8.27
C TRP A 127 -12.92 -10.16 6.74
N GLN A 128 -12.87 -11.33 6.12
CA GLN A 128 -12.72 -11.47 4.68
C GLN A 128 -13.98 -12.03 4.02
N ILE A 129 -14.21 -11.55 2.81
CA ILE A 129 -15.20 -12.09 1.88
C ILE A 129 -14.53 -12.33 0.52
N PRO A 130 -14.73 -13.49 -0.12
CA PRO A 130 -14.15 -13.79 -1.43
C PRO A 130 -14.83 -13.00 -2.54
N ILE A 131 -14.05 -12.66 -3.56
CA ILE A 131 -14.50 -11.92 -4.74
C ILE A 131 -13.83 -12.49 -6.00
N HIS A 132 -14.42 -12.27 -7.17
CA HIS A 132 -13.71 -12.32 -8.45
C HIS A 132 -13.17 -10.92 -8.74
N GLY A 133 -11.95 -10.67 -8.33
CA GLY A 133 -11.44 -9.32 -8.13
C GLY A 133 -10.54 -8.77 -9.22
N GLU A 134 -10.37 -9.44 -10.37
CA GLU A 134 -9.65 -8.87 -11.50
C GLU A 134 -10.32 -7.59 -12.03
N SER A 135 -11.63 -7.45 -11.81
CA SER A 135 -12.42 -6.26 -12.16
C SER A 135 -12.43 -5.17 -11.07
N LEU A 136 -11.92 -5.42 -9.88
CA LEU A 136 -12.00 -4.49 -8.74
C LEU A 136 -11.54 -3.08 -9.09
N LYS A 137 -10.41 -2.96 -9.77
CA LYS A 137 -9.85 -1.66 -10.10
C LYS A 137 -10.65 -0.90 -11.18
N PRO A 138 -11.05 -1.49 -12.31
CA PRO A 138 -12.00 -0.88 -13.24
C PRO A 138 -13.32 -0.48 -12.59
N VAL A 139 -13.89 -1.34 -11.75
CA VAL A 139 -15.14 -1.08 -11.02
C VAL A 139 -15.06 0.15 -10.12
N THR A 140 -13.91 0.40 -9.50
CA THR A 140 -13.71 1.61 -8.67
C THR A 140 -13.34 2.84 -9.49
N ALA A 141 -12.61 2.67 -10.59
CA ALA A 141 -12.13 3.78 -11.41
C ALA A 141 -13.25 4.44 -12.24
N GLU A 142 -14.17 3.64 -12.74
CA GLU A 142 -15.25 4.14 -13.62
C GLU A 142 -16.19 5.14 -12.92
N PRO A 143 -16.72 4.89 -11.69
CA PRO A 143 -17.51 5.87 -10.96
C PRO A 143 -16.72 7.12 -10.60
N ALA A 144 -15.45 6.99 -10.20
CA ALA A 144 -14.58 8.13 -9.94
C ALA A 144 -14.40 9.00 -11.19
N ARG A 145 -14.15 8.36 -12.34
CA ARG A 145 -14.03 9.04 -13.64
C ARG A 145 -15.31 9.77 -14.04
N LYS A 146 -16.45 9.14 -13.85
CA LYS A 146 -17.75 9.77 -14.13
C LYS A 146 -18.04 10.95 -13.21
N ALA A 147 -17.67 10.84 -11.95
CA ALA A 147 -17.91 11.89 -10.97
C ALA A 147 -17.10 13.17 -11.26
N VAL A 148 -15.80 13.07 -11.56
CA VAL A 148 -14.95 14.24 -11.75
C VAL A 148 -14.94 14.77 -13.19
N GLY A 149 -15.32 13.95 -14.18
CA GLY A 149 -15.19 14.27 -15.61
C GLY A 149 -13.80 13.92 -16.16
N LYS A 150 -13.77 13.48 -17.42
CA LYS A 150 -12.52 13.04 -18.06
C LYS A 150 -11.46 14.14 -18.16
N GLU A 151 -11.87 15.37 -18.33
CA GLU A 151 -11.03 16.58 -18.42
C GLU A 151 -10.27 16.89 -17.12
N ASN A 152 -10.74 16.38 -15.99
CA ASN A 152 -10.16 16.56 -14.67
C ASN A 152 -9.27 15.38 -14.23
N ILE A 153 -8.93 14.47 -15.15
CA ILE A 153 -8.09 13.31 -14.88
C ILE A 153 -6.77 13.44 -15.64
N TYR A 154 -5.70 13.63 -14.88
CA TYR A 154 -4.33 13.77 -15.38
C TYR A 154 -3.56 12.48 -15.18
N GLU A 155 -3.64 11.59 -16.15
CA GLU A 155 -2.91 10.32 -16.18
C GLU A 155 -1.51 10.52 -16.77
N ARG A 156 -0.57 9.65 -16.37
CA ARG A 156 0.83 9.75 -16.81
C ARG A 156 1.50 11.05 -16.38
N VAL A 157 1.08 11.59 -15.24
CA VAL A 157 1.71 12.76 -14.61
C VAL A 157 2.27 12.33 -13.26
N SER A 158 3.57 12.45 -13.09
CA SER A 158 4.27 12.10 -11.85
C SER A 158 4.48 13.36 -11.01
N ILE A 159 3.81 13.43 -9.87
CA ILE A 159 4.04 14.49 -8.88
C ILE A 159 5.35 14.22 -8.17
N THR A 160 6.17 15.25 -8.02
CA THR A 160 7.50 15.20 -7.41
C THR A 160 7.65 16.08 -6.17
N HIS A 161 6.85 17.12 -6.03
CA HIS A 161 6.86 17.99 -4.87
C HIS A 161 5.45 18.51 -4.56
N LEU A 162 5.18 18.68 -3.27
CA LEU A 162 4.04 19.47 -2.79
C LEU A 162 4.45 20.95 -2.69
N LEU A 163 3.48 21.83 -2.87
CA LEU A 163 3.66 23.28 -2.80
C LEU A 163 2.87 23.82 -1.60
N THR A 164 3.53 24.62 -0.78
CA THR A 164 2.88 25.33 0.32
C THR A 164 2.51 26.76 -0.09
N ASP A 165 1.59 27.37 0.64
CA ASP A 165 1.16 28.75 0.38
C ASP A 165 2.31 29.73 0.58
N ALA A 166 2.46 30.68 -0.31
CA ALA A 166 3.54 31.69 -0.26
C ALA A 166 3.52 32.54 1.01
N ASN A 167 2.36 32.68 1.65
CA ASN A 167 2.16 33.49 2.85
C ASN A 167 2.04 32.64 4.13
N ASP A 168 1.85 31.32 4.00
CA ASP A 168 1.70 30.38 5.11
C ASP A 168 2.34 29.02 4.79
N PRO A 169 3.59 28.78 5.21
CA PRO A 169 4.30 27.54 4.91
C PRO A 169 3.65 26.30 5.55
N ASN A 170 2.75 26.48 6.51
CA ASN A 170 2.00 25.38 7.15
C ASN A 170 0.65 25.10 6.45
N ARG A 171 0.43 25.66 5.27
CA ARG A 171 -0.75 25.42 4.45
C ARG A 171 -0.37 24.88 3.08
N ILE A 172 -1.07 23.84 2.64
CA ILE A 172 -0.93 23.33 1.28
C ILE A 172 -1.47 24.35 0.26
N ALA A 173 -0.81 24.45 -0.90
CA ALA A 173 -1.27 25.26 -2.02
C ALA A 173 -1.33 24.49 -3.34
N GLY A 174 -0.84 23.24 -3.36
CA GLY A 174 -0.89 22.40 -4.54
C GLY A 174 0.30 21.46 -4.68
N ALA A 175 0.65 21.16 -5.93
CA ALA A 175 1.72 20.23 -6.26
C ALA A 175 2.36 20.58 -7.62
N ILE A 176 3.59 20.08 -7.84
CA ILE A 176 4.30 20.17 -9.11
C ILE A 176 4.84 18.80 -9.50
N GLY A 177 4.86 18.52 -10.80
CA GLY A 177 5.38 17.28 -11.36
C GLY A 177 5.62 17.39 -12.86
N PHE A 178 5.79 16.26 -13.51
CA PHE A 178 6.07 16.19 -14.94
C PHE A 178 5.23 15.14 -15.66
N GLY A 179 5.01 15.36 -16.95
CA GLY A 179 4.39 14.38 -17.82
C GLY A 179 5.34 13.21 -18.12
N VAL A 180 4.90 11.98 -17.83
CA VAL A 180 5.72 10.76 -18.03
C VAL A 180 5.96 10.46 -19.52
N ARG A 181 5.07 10.91 -20.40
CA ARG A 181 5.13 10.66 -21.85
C ARG A 181 5.16 11.93 -22.70
N GLU A 182 5.27 13.08 -22.06
CA GLU A 182 5.29 14.38 -22.72
C GLU A 182 6.30 15.32 -22.05
N ASN A 183 6.87 16.25 -22.81
CA ASN A 183 7.82 17.23 -22.31
C ASN A 183 7.05 18.43 -21.72
N LYS A 184 6.45 18.20 -20.55
CA LYS A 184 5.69 19.23 -19.80
C LYS A 184 5.97 19.14 -18.32
N ILE A 185 5.99 20.31 -17.68
CA ILE A 185 5.91 20.45 -16.24
C ILE A 185 4.48 20.84 -15.92
N TRP A 186 3.88 20.12 -14.99
CA TRP A 186 2.52 20.38 -14.51
C TRP A 186 2.56 20.98 -13.12
N VAL A 187 1.85 22.07 -12.93
CA VAL A 187 1.61 22.72 -11.65
C VAL A 187 0.11 22.68 -11.36
N PHE A 188 -0.25 22.11 -10.23
CA PHE A 188 -1.62 22.04 -9.76
C PHE A 188 -1.75 23.00 -8.57
N LYS A 189 -2.54 24.06 -8.70
CA LYS A 189 -2.89 24.97 -7.61
C LYS A 189 -4.21 24.51 -7.01
N ALA A 190 -4.23 24.21 -5.72
CA ALA A 190 -5.38 23.60 -5.05
C ALA A 190 -5.61 24.17 -3.65
N GLN A 191 -6.88 24.32 -3.26
CA GLN A 191 -7.27 24.74 -1.91
C GLN A 191 -7.05 23.61 -0.88
N ALA A 192 -7.26 22.37 -1.29
CA ALA A 192 -6.96 21.18 -0.51
C ALA A 192 -6.30 20.10 -1.38
N VAL A 193 -5.47 19.29 -0.78
CA VAL A 193 -4.81 18.13 -1.42
C VAL A 193 -5.11 16.87 -0.61
N ILE A 194 -5.50 15.80 -1.30
CA ILE A 194 -5.66 14.48 -0.69
C ILE A 194 -4.57 13.57 -1.22
N MET A 195 -3.63 13.18 -0.33
CA MET A 195 -2.52 12.30 -0.64
C MET A 195 -2.97 10.84 -0.57
N THR A 196 -2.98 10.17 -1.72
CA THR A 196 -3.44 8.78 -1.90
C THR A 196 -2.46 7.95 -2.73
N SER A 197 -1.18 8.33 -2.73
CA SER A 197 -0.15 7.75 -3.61
C SER A 197 0.48 6.44 -3.08
N GLY A 198 -0.15 5.80 -2.10
CA GLY A 198 0.25 4.49 -1.57
C GLY A 198 1.49 4.53 -0.67
N GLY A 199 2.01 3.34 -0.35
CA GLY A 199 3.18 3.15 0.49
C GLY A 199 4.48 2.94 -0.29
N ALA A 200 5.46 2.29 0.35
CA ALA A 200 6.76 1.96 -0.23
C ALA A 200 7.03 0.45 -0.14
N SER A 201 6.86 -0.25 -1.24
CA SER A 201 7.16 -1.68 -1.36
C SER A 201 8.37 -1.98 -2.25
N ASN A 202 8.89 -0.99 -2.98
CA ASN A 202 10.00 -1.15 -3.92
C ASN A 202 11.18 -0.23 -3.57
N VAL A 203 11.50 -0.12 -2.30
CA VAL A 203 12.63 0.67 -1.77
C VAL A 203 13.80 -0.22 -1.36
N PHE A 204 13.52 -1.39 -0.81
CA PHE A 204 14.52 -2.41 -0.52
C PHE A 204 14.78 -3.28 -1.74
N ARG A 205 15.93 -3.97 -1.76
CA ARG A 205 16.23 -4.90 -2.83
C ARG A 205 15.23 -6.07 -2.79
N PRO A 206 14.50 -6.32 -3.89
CA PRO A 206 13.60 -7.46 -3.97
C PRO A 206 14.32 -8.79 -3.80
N ARG A 207 13.66 -9.74 -3.13
CA ARG A 207 14.22 -11.08 -2.93
C ARG A 207 14.19 -11.96 -4.16
N SER A 208 13.43 -11.59 -5.19
CA SER A 208 13.38 -12.38 -6.42
C SER A 208 14.75 -12.50 -7.05
N VAL A 209 15.13 -13.74 -7.31
CA VAL A 209 16.38 -14.07 -7.99
C VAL A 209 16.20 -13.81 -9.48
N ASN A 210 17.20 -13.24 -10.14
CA ASN A 210 17.29 -13.06 -11.60
C ASN A 210 16.47 -11.92 -12.22
N GLU A 211 15.73 -11.14 -11.47
CA GLU A 211 15.01 -10.00 -12.03
C GLU A 211 15.52 -8.69 -11.43
N GLY A 212 16.30 -7.95 -12.16
CA GLY A 212 17.03 -6.77 -11.65
C GLY A 212 16.16 -5.63 -11.11
N ILE A 213 14.84 -5.64 -11.37
CA ILE A 213 13.86 -4.72 -10.76
C ILE A 213 12.99 -5.48 -9.76
N GLY A 214 13.05 -6.80 -9.77
CA GLY A 214 12.43 -7.71 -8.83
C GLY A 214 10.95 -7.97 -9.10
N ARG A 215 10.51 -9.10 -8.56
CA ARG A 215 9.11 -9.39 -8.33
C ARG A 215 8.78 -8.99 -6.91
N THR A 216 7.73 -8.24 -6.74
CA THR A 216 7.12 -7.98 -5.45
C THR A 216 5.62 -8.18 -5.61
N TRP A 217 4.95 -8.65 -4.58
CA TRP A 217 3.51 -8.79 -4.61
C TRP A 217 2.79 -7.43 -4.77
N TYR A 218 3.38 -6.36 -4.27
CA TYR A 218 2.86 -5.01 -4.47
C TYR A 218 3.31 -4.43 -5.81
N SER A 219 2.63 -3.36 -6.23
CA SER A 219 3.07 -2.60 -7.41
C SER A 219 4.52 -2.13 -7.25
N VAL A 220 5.36 -2.44 -8.23
CA VAL A 220 6.76 -1.94 -8.30
C VAL A 220 6.86 -0.42 -8.38
N PHE A 221 5.74 0.26 -8.65
CA PHE A 221 5.64 1.72 -8.67
C PHE A 221 5.27 2.32 -7.29
N ALA A 222 5.04 1.50 -6.26
CA ALA A 222 4.88 1.94 -4.88
C ALA A 222 6.26 2.25 -4.26
N THR A 223 6.78 3.42 -4.59
CA THR A 223 8.16 3.85 -4.29
C THR A 223 8.26 4.82 -3.11
N GLY A 224 7.21 4.94 -2.29
CA GLY A 224 7.20 5.83 -1.14
C GLY A 224 6.90 7.28 -1.46
N SER A 225 6.24 7.56 -2.60
CA SER A 225 5.91 8.93 -2.99
C SER A 225 5.10 9.67 -1.92
N ALA A 226 4.19 9.00 -1.20
CA ALA A 226 3.45 9.63 -0.12
C ALA A 226 4.40 10.26 0.93
N TYR A 227 5.38 9.51 1.38
CA TYR A 227 6.33 9.96 2.39
C TYR A 227 7.31 10.99 1.84
N GLY A 228 7.89 10.70 0.67
CA GLY A 228 8.85 11.58 0.01
C GLY A 228 8.29 12.94 -0.40
N LEU A 229 6.97 13.05 -0.57
CA LEU A 229 6.30 14.31 -0.87
C LEU A 229 5.88 15.08 0.38
N MET A 230 5.46 14.38 1.45
CA MET A 230 4.95 15.01 2.67
C MET A 230 6.07 15.46 3.63
N ILE A 231 7.11 14.67 3.80
CA ILE A 231 8.21 14.98 4.72
C ILE A 231 8.90 16.32 4.41
N PRO A 232 9.26 16.66 3.15
CA PRO A 232 9.96 17.90 2.84
C PRO A 232 9.21 19.19 3.15
N ILE A 233 7.88 19.13 3.23
CA ILE A 233 7.05 20.29 3.59
C ILE A 233 6.73 20.35 5.09
N GLY A 234 7.33 19.47 5.91
CA GLY A 234 7.17 19.49 7.37
C GLY A 234 5.97 18.71 7.90
N THR A 235 5.35 17.83 7.10
CA THR A 235 4.29 16.94 7.61
C THR A 235 4.85 16.00 8.67
N GLU A 236 4.21 15.94 9.83
CA GLU A 236 4.57 14.96 10.86
C GLU A 236 4.21 13.55 10.40
N MET A 237 5.14 12.64 10.66
CA MET A 237 5.01 11.22 10.34
C MET A 237 5.03 10.40 11.62
N THR A 238 4.45 9.21 11.58
CA THR A 238 4.47 8.28 12.71
C THR A 238 4.98 6.91 12.28
N GLN A 239 5.66 6.23 13.19
CA GLN A 239 6.11 4.83 13.07
C GLN A 239 6.92 4.53 11.79
N MET A 240 7.70 5.48 11.30
CA MET A 240 8.51 5.32 10.08
C MET A 240 9.62 4.26 10.23
N GLU A 241 9.98 3.88 11.46
CA GLU A 241 10.86 2.76 11.80
C GLU A 241 10.19 1.40 11.61
N HIS A 242 8.85 1.34 11.59
CA HIS A 242 8.11 0.11 11.46
C HIS A 242 8.14 -0.39 10.01
N ARG A 243 8.72 -1.57 9.83
CA ARG A 243 8.84 -2.23 8.53
C ARG A 243 8.03 -3.51 8.53
N PHE A 244 7.07 -3.60 7.64
CA PHE A 244 6.31 -4.81 7.43
C PHE A 244 7.12 -5.80 6.59
N VAL A 245 7.43 -6.98 7.14
CA VAL A 245 8.14 -8.07 6.48
C VAL A 245 7.17 -9.22 6.24
N PRO A 246 6.55 -9.32 5.06
CA PRO A 246 5.55 -10.33 4.80
C PRO A 246 6.15 -11.70 4.51
N THR A 247 5.46 -12.76 4.92
CA THR A 247 5.67 -14.11 4.40
C THR A 247 5.05 -14.23 3.01
N ARG A 248 5.78 -14.80 2.04
CA ARG A 248 5.36 -15.00 0.65
C ARG A 248 5.81 -16.35 0.14
N PHE A 249 5.13 -16.86 -0.87
CA PHE A 249 5.64 -18.00 -1.64
C PHE A 249 6.94 -17.60 -2.34
N LYS A 250 7.90 -18.52 -2.34
CA LYS A 250 9.20 -18.27 -2.95
C LYS A 250 9.09 -18.07 -4.46
N ASP A 251 9.93 -17.19 -4.99
CA ASP A 251 10.13 -16.88 -6.42
C ASP A 251 8.95 -16.22 -7.14
N GLY A 252 7.73 -16.58 -6.86
CA GLY A 252 6.53 -15.95 -7.40
C GLY A 252 6.00 -14.81 -6.54
N TYR A 253 6.33 -14.82 -5.25
CA TYR A 253 5.92 -13.83 -4.22
C TYR A 253 4.41 -13.71 -4.03
N GLY A 254 3.66 -14.77 -4.38
CA GLY A 254 2.24 -14.88 -4.07
C GLY A 254 1.97 -14.76 -2.57
N PRO A 255 0.88 -14.10 -2.17
CA PRO A 255 0.49 -13.94 -0.78
C PRO A 255 0.02 -15.26 -0.19
N VAL A 256 0.21 -15.42 1.11
CA VAL A 256 -0.13 -16.66 1.85
C VAL A 256 -1.46 -16.56 2.62
N GLY A 257 -2.14 -15.42 2.56
CA GLY A 257 -3.32 -15.15 3.39
C GLY A 257 -4.47 -16.13 3.19
N MET A 258 -4.86 -16.39 1.94
CA MET A 258 -5.91 -17.37 1.59
C MET A 258 -5.53 -18.78 2.06
N TRP A 259 -4.28 -19.15 1.93
CA TRP A 259 -3.79 -20.45 2.34
C TRP A 259 -3.91 -20.70 3.85
N PHE A 260 -3.67 -19.67 4.67
CA PHE A 260 -3.92 -19.77 6.10
C PHE A 260 -5.41 -19.79 6.46
N GLN A 261 -6.24 -19.05 5.74
CA GLN A 261 -7.60 -18.76 6.18
C GLN A 261 -8.66 -19.65 5.52
N TYR A 262 -8.53 -19.92 4.24
CA TYR A 262 -9.46 -20.77 3.48
C TYR A 262 -8.97 -22.20 3.38
N PHE A 263 -7.71 -22.41 2.99
CA PHE A 263 -7.15 -23.73 2.84
C PHE A 263 -6.67 -24.34 4.18
N HIS A 264 -6.58 -23.55 5.26
CA HIS A 264 -6.10 -23.98 6.58
C HIS A 264 -4.72 -24.66 6.54
N ALA A 265 -3.86 -24.20 5.64
CA ALA A 265 -2.55 -24.80 5.44
C ALA A 265 -1.63 -24.58 6.65
N HIS A 266 -1.04 -25.66 7.12
CA HIS A 266 0.01 -25.64 8.14
C HIS A 266 1.34 -25.17 7.56
N VAL A 267 2.20 -24.67 8.43
CA VAL A 267 3.56 -24.23 8.08
C VAL A 267 4.59 -25.00 8.89
N GLU A 268 5.71 -25.34 8.25
CA GLU A 268 6.77 -26.10 8.90
C GLU A 268 8.16 -25.66 8.45
N ASN A 269 9.16 -25.90 9.28
CA ASN A 269 10.56 -25.76 8.93
C ASN A 269 11.09 -27.05 8.24
N ALA A 270 12.37 -27.07 7.86
CA ALA A 270 12.99 -28.22 7.20
C ALA A 270 13.07 -29.49 8.07
N LEU A 271 12.80 -29.38 9.37
CA LEU A 271 12.76 -30.51 10.29
C LEU A 271 11.35 -31.07 10.47
N GLY A 272 10.33 -30.49 9.80
CA GLY A 272 8.92 -30.85 9.96
C GLY A 272 8.28 -30.30 11.23
N GLU A 273 8.88 -29.29 11.87
CA GLU A 273 8.34 -28.64 13.06
C GLU A 273 7.50 -27.44 12.65
N ASP A 274 6.30 -27.28 13.22
CA ASP A 274 5.50 -26.07 13.06
C ASP A 274 6.18 -24.88 13.79
N TYR A 275 6.78 -23.98 13.04
CA TYR A 275 7.54 -22.87 13.59
C TYR A 275 6.67 -21.82 14.31
N THR A 276 5.35 -21.88 14.16
CA THR A 276 4.44 -20.91 14.82
C THR A 276 4.13 -21.28 16.28
N VAL A 277 4.44 -22.50 16.70
CA VAL A 277 4.12 -23.03 18.05
C VAL A 277 5.32 -23.58 18.81
N THR A 278 6.51 -23.61 18.21
CA THR A 278 7.69 -24.25 18.84
C THR A 278 8.46 -23.36 19.82
N ARG A 279 8.08 -22.08 19.98
CA ARG A 279 8.89 -21.09 20.71
C ARG A 279 8.15 -20.40 21.85
N ASP A 280 7.48 -21.16 22.70
CA ASP A 280 6.74 -20.60 23.83
C ASP A 280 7.58 -19.67 24.72
N ASP A 281 8.85 -20.01 24.98
CA ASP A 281 9.75 -19.18 25.79
C ASP A 281 10.12 -17.85 25.10
N GLU A 282 10.18 -17.82 23.79
CA GLU A 282 10.36 -16.57 23.03
C GLU A 282 9.09 -15.72 23.10
N LEU A 283 7.93 -16.32 22.88
CA LEU A 283 6.64 -15.62 22.91
C LEU A 283 6.33 -15.00 24.28
N LYS A 284 6.71 -15.65 25.39
CA LYS A 284 6.57 -15.11 26.76
C LYS A 284 7.26 -13.76 26.98
N LYS A 285 8.26 -13.41 26.16
CA LYS A 285 8.92 -12.09 26.23
C LYS A 285 8.02 -10.95 25.76
N TYR A 286 6.94 -11.26 25.04
CA TYR A 286 6.05 -10.32 24.38
C TYR A 286 4.65 -10.29 25.00
N GLU A 287 4.50 -10.74 26.26
CA GLU A 287 3.23 -10.67 26.96
C GLU A 287 2.71 -9.21 27.09
N PRO A 288 1.38 -8.97 26.97
CA PRO A 288 0.31 -9.97 26.85
C PRO A 288 0.09 -10.53 25.43
N TYR A 289 0.83 -10.06 24.44
CA TYR A 289 0.62 -10.42 23.03
C TYR A 289 1.18 -11.79 22.65
N GLY A 290 2.15 -12.29 23.41
CA GLY A 290 2.75 -13.59 23.17
C GLY A 290 1.79 -14.76 23.38
N SER A 291 0.80 -14.62 24.28
CA SER A 291 -0.25 -15.60 24.54
C SER A 291 -1.55 -15.34 23.77
N ALA A 292 -1.59 -14.31 22.93
CA ALA A 292 -2.79 -13.95 22.19
C ALA A 292 -3.14 -14.99 21.10
N ILE A 293 -4.45 -15.20 20.89
CA ILE A 293 -4.99 -16.09 19.87
C ILE A 293 -5.93 -15.30 18.95
N PRO A 294 -5.63 -15.20 17.64
CA PRO A 294 -4.42 -15.72 16.97
C PRO A 294 -3.15 -14.96 17.40
N THR A 295 -2.01 -15.64 17.29
CA THR A 295 -0.70 -15.00 17.52
C THR A 295 -0.51 -13.80 16.56
N PRO A 296 -0.10 -12.64 17.06
CA PRO A 296 0.18 -11.47 16.24
C PRO A 296 1.05 -11.76 15.03
N THR A 297 0.70 -11.18 13.90
CA THR A 297 1.43 -11.35 12.63
C THR A 297 2.95 -11.06 12.76
N PRO A 298 3.40 -9.99 13.44
CA PRO A 298 4.82 -9.75 13.67
C PRO A 298 5.51 -10.89 14.42
N LEU A 299 4.85 -11.47 15.43
CA LEU A 299 5.42 -12.57 16.23
C LEU A 299 5.48 -13.88 15.43
N ARG A 300 4.50 -14.19 14.59
CA ARG A 300 4.57 -15.35 13.67
C ARG A 300 5.77 -15.23 12.73
N ASN A 301 5.94 -14.08 12.11
CA ASN A 301 7.05 -13.84 11.20
C ASN A 301 8.41 -13.81 11.95
N HIS A 302 8.43 -13.34 13.20
CA HIS A 302 9.61 -13.38 14.05
C HIS A 302 10.05 -14.82 14.37
N GLN A 303 9.13 -15.71 14.70
CA GLN A 303 9.44 -17.14 14.90
C GLN A 303 10.03 -17.77 13.64
N MET A 304 9.44 -17.52 12.47
CA MET A 304 10.00 -17.94 11.19
C MET A 304 11.42 -17.42 10.97
N PHE A 305 11.63 -16.14 11.27
CA PHE A 305 12.96 -15.52 11.18
C PHE A 305 13.99 -16.21 12.08
N LEU A 306 13.62 -16.53 13.32
CA LEU A 306 14.52 -17.20 14.26
C LEU A 306 14.90 -18.61 13.77
N ASP A 307 13.95 -19.36 13.22
CA ASP A 307 14.23 -20.68 12.64
C ASP A 307 15.18 -20.60 11.44
N ILE A 308 14.96 -19.59 10.56
CA ILE A 308 15.88 -19.34 9.45
C ILE A 308 17.30 -19.00 9.96
N LYS A 309 17.39 -18.15 10.98
CA LYS A 309 18.67 -17.74 11.60
C LYS A 309 19.40 -18.91 12.24
N GLU A 310 18.68 -19.88 12.79
CA GLU A 310 19.22 -21.12 13.38
C GLU A 310 19.56 -22.20 12.34
N GLY A 311 19.33 -21.94 11.05
CA GLY A 311 19.65 -22.88 9.99
C GLY A 311 18.60 -23.97 9.78
N LYS A 312 17.38 -23.80 10.31
CA LYS A 312 16.25 -24.74 10.15
C LYS A 312 15.44 -24.51 8.85
N GLY A 313 15.89 -23.59 7.99
CA GLY A 313 15.30 -23.40 6.66
C GLY A 313 15.67 -24.53 5.68
N PRO A 314 14.96 -24.67 4.56
CA PRO A 314 13.85 -23.83 4.07
C PRO A 314 12.55 -24.00 4.88
N MET A 315 11.65 -23.02 4.73
CA MET A 315 10.31 -23.05 5.34
C MET A 315 9.29 -23.45 4.30
N TYR A 316 8.28 -24.20 4.73
CA TYR A 316 7.24 -24.72 3.85
C TYR A 316 5.84 -24.40 4.36
N MET A 317 4.95 -24.18 3.40
CA MET A 317 3.51 -24.26 3.60
C MET A 317 3.01 -25.59 3.05
N ARG A 318 2.29 -26.34 3.86
CA ARG A 318 1.77 -27.68 3.51
C ARG A 318 0.53 -27.55 2.64
N THR A 319 0.73 -27.00 1.43
CA THR A 319 -0.32 -26.85 0.42
C THR A 319 -0.90 -28.19 0.02
N ASP A 320 -0.06 -29.23 -0.05
CA ASP A 320 -0.41 -30.61 -0.33
C ASP A 320 -1.44 -31.17 0.66
N LEU A 321 -1.15 -31.10 1.95
CA LEU A 321 -2.05 -31.59 2.98
C LEU A 321 -3.35 -30.79 3.04
N ALA A 322 -3.26 -29.47 2.96
CA ALA A 322 -4.43 -28.61 3.02
C ALA A 322 -5.44 -28.91 1.90
N MET A 323 -4.96 -29.08 0.67
CA MET A 323 -5.83 -29.42 -0.46
C MET A 323 -6.41 -30.82 -0.35
N GLN A 324 -5.62 -31.78 0.12
CA GLN A 324 -6.09 -33.16 0.35
C GLN A 324 -7.17 -33.23 1.45
N GLU A 325 -7.00 -32.47 2.53
CA GLU A 325 -7.98 -32.38 3.63
C GLU A 325 -9.30 -31.75 3.14
N LEU A 326 -9.24 -30.65 2.39
CA LEU A 326 -10.43 -30.02 1.82
C LEU A 326 -11.15 -30.94 0.83
N ALA A 327 -10.42 -31.67 0.00
CA ALA A 327 -11.00 -32.62 -0.94
C ALA A 327 -11.61 -33.85 -0.23
N GLY A 328 -11.13 -34.20 0.97
CA GLY A 328 -11.65 -35.33 1.75
C GLY A 328 -11.55 -36.69 1.02
N GLY A 329 -10.58 -36.85 0.12
CA GLY A 329 -10.38 -38.05 -0.69
C GLY A 329 -11.32 -38.16 -1.91
N ASP A 330 -12.11 -37.16 -2.20
CA ASP A 330 -13.00 -37.11 -3.38
C ASP A 330 -12.28 -36.44 -4.56
N PRO A 331 -12.03 -37.16 -5.69
CA PRO A 331 -11.36 -36.64 -6.86
C PRO A 331 -12.08 -35.43 -7.48
N ALA A 332 -13.41 -35.41 -7.50
CA ALA A 332 -14.18 -34.30 -8.08
C ALA A 332 -14.05 -33.02 -7.22
N LYS A 333 -13.99 -33.17 -5.90
CA LYS A 333 -13.68 -32.06 -5.00
C LYS A 333 -12.24 -31.61 -5.14
N MET A 334 -11.28 -32.52 -5.35
CA MET A 334 -9.89 -32.15 -5.57
C MET A 334 -9.73 -31.27 -6.81
N ASP A 335 -10.43 -31.60 -7.91
CA ASP A 335 -10.38 -30.76 -9.11
C ASP A 335 -10.88 -29.34 -8.82
N LYS A 336 -11.97 -29.20 -8.06
CA LYS A 336 -12.47 -27.88 -7.64
C LYS A 336 -11.51 -27.16 -6.73
N VAL A 337 -10.94 -27.81 -5.72
CA VAL A 337 -9.96 -27.23 -4.79
C VAL A 337 -8.70 -26.77 -5.55
N ARG A 338 -8.28 -27.54 -6.56
CA ARG A 338 -7.16 -27.17 -7.44
C ARG A 338 -7.50 -25.92 -8.26
N GLU A 339 -8.68 -25.84 -8.85
CA GLU A 339 -9.16 -24.68 -9.58
C GLU A 339 -9.13 -23.43 -8.69
N GLU A 340 -9.72 -23.47 -7.50
CA GLU A 340 -9.71 -22.37 -6.53
C GLU A 340 -8.29 -21.94 -6.12
N ALA A 341 -7.37 -22.88 -5.93
CA ALA A 341 -5.99 -22.59 -5.58
C ALA A 341 -5.22 -21.85 -6.69
N TRP A 342 -5.49 -22.21 -7.95
CA TRP A 342 -4.90 -21.53 -9.09
C TRP A 342 -5.56 -20.16 -9.37
N GLU A 343 -6.87 -20.07 -9.21
CA GLU A 343 -7.62 -18.81 -9.37
C GLU A 343 -7.14 -17.72 -8.39
N ASP A 344 -6.85 -18.07 -7.12
CA ASP A 344 -6.32 -17.13 -6.13
C ASP A 344 -5.09 -16.37 -6.66
N PHE A 345 -4.20 -17.07 -7.37
CA PHE A 345 -3.02 -16.44 -7.94
C PHE A 345 -3.22 -15.85 -9.34
N LEU A 346 -4.13 -16.37 -10.14
CA LEU A 346 -4.47 -15.76 -11.42
C LEU A 346 -5.12 -14.38 -11.22
N ASP A 347 -5.93 -14.25 -10.18
CA ASP A 347 -6.60 -12.98 -9.82
C ASP A 347 -5.68 -11.97 -9.14
N MET A 348 -4.65 -12.44 -8.40
CA MET A 348 -3.80 -11.56 -7.59
C MET A 348 -2.38 -11.43 -8.09
N THR A 349 -1.78 -12.53 -8.51
CA THR A 349 -0.35 -12.60 -8.81
C THR A 349 -0.07 -13.71 -9.81
N ILE A 350 -0.36 -13.47 -11.06
CA ILE A 350 -0.09 -14.44 -12.14
C ILE A 350 1.36 -14.98 -12.12
N ALA A 351 2.31 -14.18 -11.59
CA ALA A 351 3.69 -14.60 -11.41
C ALA A 351 3.84 -15.84 -10.53
N GLN A 352 2.99 -16.05 -9.51
CA GLN A 352 3.02 -17.24 -8.69
C GLN A 352 2.53 -18.48 -9.44
N ALA A 353 1.41 -18.35 -10.17
CA ALA A 353 0.90 -19.41 -11.03
C ALA A 353 1.95 -19.81 -12.11
N MET A 354 2.57 -18.83 -12.75
CA MET A 354 3.64 -19.06 -13.72
C MET A 354 4.88 -19.71 -13.09
N THR A 355 5.22 -19.36 -11.85
CA THR A 355 6.33 -19.97 -11.13
C THR A 355 6.05 -21.45 -10.85
N TRP A 356 4.89 -21.79 -10.33
CA TRP A 356 4.50 -23.18 -10.14
C TRP A 356 4.52 -23.96 -11.46
N ALA A 357 3.90 -23.44 -12.51
CA ALA A 357 3.88 -24.07 -13.82
C ALA A 357 5.30 -24.25 -14.40
N SER A 358 6.16 -23.23 -14.32
CA SER A 358 7.51 -23.28 -14.88
C SER A 358 8.47 -24.19 -14.11
N GLN A 359 8.25 -24.39 -12.83
CA GLN A 359 9.03 -25.26 -11.97
C GLN A 359 8.42 -26.66 -11.81
N ASN A 360 7.30 -26.89 -12.48
CA ASN A 360 6.53 -28.13 -12.41
C ASN A 360 6.13 -28.49 -10.95
N ILE A 361 5.70 -27.46 -10.20
CA ILE A 361 5.17 -27.62 -8.84
C ILE A 361 3.67 -27.84 -8.92
N ALA A 362 3.20 -28.94 -8.38
CA ALA A 362 1.80 -29.24 -8.13
C ALA A 362 1.53 -29.02 -6.63
N PRO A 363 0.87 -27.92 -6.22
CA PRO A 363 0.69 -27.60 -4.81
C PRO A 363 -0.17 -28.63 -4.06
N GLU A 364 -0.97 -29.43 -4.77
CA GLU A 364 -1.73 -30.55 -4.24
C GLU A 364 -0.90 -31.80 -3.95
N GLU A 365 0.32 -31.89 -4.49
CA GLU A 365 1.20 -33.07 -4.37
C GLU A 365 2.43 -32.80 -3.50
N THR A 366 2.88 -31.55 -3.45
CA THR A 366 4.12 -31.17 -2.76
C THR A 366 3.94 -29.88 -1.95
N PRO A 367 4.61 -29.78 -0.78
CA PRO A 367 4.60 -28.53 -0.02
C PRO A 367 5.26 -27.42 -0.82
N SER A 368 4.76 -26.19 -0.63
CA SER A 368 5.30 -25.02 -1.30
C SER A 368 6.24 -24.24 -0.37
N GLU A 369 7.45 -23.93 -0.85
CA GLU A 369 8.42 -23.14 -0.08
C GLU A 369 7.91 -21.70 0.12
N VAL A 370 8.04 -21.18 1.35
CA VAL A 370 7.71 -19.83 1.73
C VAL A 370 8.94 -19.10 2.29
N VAL A 371 8.98 -17.80 2.10
CA VAL A 371 10.11 -16.95 2.53
C VAL A 371 9.59 -15.66 3.18
N LEU A 372 10.39 -15.08 4.06
CA LEU A 372 10.22 -13.68 4.45
C LEU A 372 10.68 -12.80 3.28
N ALA A 373 9.81 -11.92 2.80
CA ALA A 373 10.12 -11.01 1.71
C ALA A 373 10.97 -9.81 2.17
N GLU A 374 11.31 -8.93 1.24
CA GLU A 374 11.89 -7.63 1.55
C GLU A 374 10.93 -6.80 2.40
N PRO A 375 11.43 -5.86 3.22
CA PRO A 375 10.59 -5.00 4.04
C PRO A 375 9.76 -4.02 3.19
N TYR A 376 8.53 -3.78 3.63
CA TYR A 376 7.66 -2.71 3.12
C TYR A 376 7.48 -1.63 4.19
N ILE A 377 7.36 -0.38 3.76
CA ILE A 377 7.00 0.77 4.59
C ILE A 377 5.61 1.21 4.14
N MET A 378 4.60 1.02 4.98
CA MET A 378 3.21 1.33 4.64
C MET A 378 2.34 1.45 5.87
N GLY A 379 1.21 2.15 5.77
CA GLY A 379 0.21 2.28 6.81
C GLY A 379 -0.98 1.33 6.64
N SER A 380 -0.80 0.21 5.97
CA SER A 380 -1.84 -0.81 5.72
C SER A 380 -1.26 -2.21 5.88
N HIS A 381 -2.07 -3.26 5.71
CA HIS A 381 -1.73 -4.62 6.15
C HIS A 381 -1.30 -4.60 7.62
N SER A 382 -0.25 -5.32 7.97
CA SER A 382 0.40 -5.26 9.29
C SER A 382 1.52 -4.20 9.31
N GLY A 383 1.30 -3.06 8.65
CA GLY A 383 2.22 -1.93 8.58
C GLY A 383 1.59 -0.68 9.20
N GLU A 384 2.41 0.17 9.81
CA GLU A 384 1.93 1.31 10.58
C GLU A 384 2.61 2.64 10.24
N ALA A 385 3.56 2.63 9.31
CA ALA A 385 4.29 3.83 8.91
C ALA A 385 3.43 4.75 8.04
N GLY A 386 3.41 6.04 8.34
CA GLY A 386 2.72 7.02 7.52
C GLY A 386 2.55 8.38 8.16
N ALA A 387 1.74 9.23 7.53
CA ALA A 387 1.43 10.55 8.04
C ALA A 387 0.63 10.47 9.34
N TRP A 388 0.98 11.34 10.28
CA TRP A 388 0.18 11.61 11.46
C TRP A 388 -1.00 12.47 11.06
N VAL A 389 -2.22 11.98 11.29
CA VAL A 389 -3.44 12.65 10.86
C VAL A 389 -4.41 12.89 12.02
N SER A 390 -5.21 13.94 11.89
CA SER A 390 -6.34 14.20 12.77
C SER A 390 -7.33 13.04 12.72
N GLY A 391 -7.81 12.62 13.87
CA GLY A 391 -8.87 11.63 13.97
C GLY A 391 -10.27 12.22 13.78
N PRO A 392 -11.32 11.40 13.87
CA PRO A 392 -12.70 11.86 13.81
C PRO A 392 -13.10 12.63 15.07
N GLU A 393 -13.92 13.66 14.90
CA GLU A 393 -14.32 14.61 15.94
C GLU A 393 -15.03 13.94 17.14
N ASP A 394 -15.78 12.87 16.88
CA ASP A 394 -16.59 12.17 17.87
C ASP A 394 -15.86 11.02 18.60
N LEU A 395 -14.65 10.67 18.17
CA LEU A 395 -13.92 9.50 18.69
C LEU A 395 -12.49 9.83 19.14
N ALA A 396 -11.84 10.76 18.46
CA ALA A 396 -10.43 11.04 18.73
C ALA A 396 -10.23 11.69 20.09
N PRO A 397 -9.19 11.33 20.84
CA PRO A 397 -8.73 12.12 21.97
C PRO A 397 -8.51 13.59 21.55
N PRO A 398 -8.75 14.57 22.43
CA PRO A 398 -8.61 16.00 22.10
C PRO A 398 -7.26 16.37 21.47
N GLU A 399 -6.19 15.76 21.92
CA GLU A 399 -4.82 15.95 21.40
C GLU A 399 -4.60 15.36 19.99
N TYR A 400 -5.52 14.49 19.52
CA TYR A 400 -5.47 13.85 18.21
C TYR A 400 -6.51 14.41 17.24
N TYR A 401 -7.22 15.47 17.63
CA TYR A 401 -8.19 16.16 16.79
C TYR A 401 -7.83 17.65 16.62
N TRP A 402 -7.68 18.08 15.37
CA TRP A 402 -7.40 19.48 15.00
C TRP A 402 -8.26 19.98 13.85
N GLY A 403 -9.54 19.65 13.91
CA GLY A 403 -10.61 20.27 13.14
C GLY A 403 -11.17 19.45 11.98
N TYR A 404 -10.37 18.64 11.30
CA TYR A 404 -10.83 17.89 10.12
C TYR A 404 -10.24 16.47 10.13
N ASN A 405 -11.10 15.46 10.12
CA ASN A 405 -10.68 14.06 10.08
C ASN A 405 -9.76 13.80 8.86
N LYS A 406 -8.69 13.02 9.06
CA LYS A 406 -7.67 12.70 8.05
C LYS A 406 -6.80 13.87 7.56
N MET A 407 -6.94 15.08 8.12
CA MET A 407 -6.02 16.19 7.84
C MET A 407 -4.67 15.94 8.53
N THR A 408 -3.59 16.14 7.81
CA THR A 408 -2.22 16.08 8.36
C THR A 408 -1.92 17.33 9.21
N THR A 409 -0.71 17.44 9.73
CA THR A 409 -0.26 18.66 10.43
C THR A 409 -0.06 19.86 9.49
N ILE A 410 -0.07 19.65 8.19
CA ILE A 410 -0.12 20.73 7.19
C ILE A 410 -1.58 21.02 6.83
N ARG A 411 -2.02 22.23 7.09
CA ARG A 411 -3.40 22.65 6.92
C ARG A 411 -3.87 22.52 5.46
N GLY A 412 -5.02 21.84 5.25
CA GLY A 412 -5.57 21.55 3.93
C GLY A 412 -4.92 20.35 3.20
N LEU A 413 -3.90 19.73 3.78
CA LEU A 413 -3.34 18.46 3.28
C LEU A 413 -3.97 17.30 4.05
N PHE A 414 -4.62 16.42 3.33
CA PHE A 414 -5.25 15.20 3.85
C PHE A 414 -4.47 13.97 3.36
N ALA A 415 -4.57 12.87 4.08
CA ALA A 415 -3.97 11.61 3.66
C ALA A 415 -4.97 10.45 3.81
N ALA A 416 -4.85 9.43 2.95
CA ALA A 416 -5.66 8.23 3.01
C ALA A 416 -4.91 7.00 2.44
N GLY A 417 -5.33 5.81 2.86
CA GLY A 417 -4.75 4.53 2.46
C GLY A 417 -3.37 4.31 3.09
N ASP A 418 -2.47 3.67 2.36
CA ASP A 418 -1.13 3.31 2.85
C ASP A 418 -0.28 4.51 3.31
N GLY A 419 -0.65 5.72 2.92
CA GLY A 419 0.04 6.95 3.33
C GLY A 419 -0.27 7.41 4.75
N VAL A 420 -1.29 6.84 5.43
CA VAL A 420 -1.67 7.16 6.80
C VAL A 420 -1.08 6.15 7.76
N GLY A 421 -0.35 6.63 8.76
CA GLY A 421 0.26 5.79 9.78
C GLY A 421 -0.68 5.44 10.94
N ALA A 422 -0.25 4.49 11.78
CA ALA A 422 -0.94 4.01 12.98
C ALA A 422 -2.39 3.52 12.79
N ALA A 423 -2.78 3.17 11.56
CA ALA A 423 -4.10 2.63 11.24
C ALA A 423 -3.97 1.45 10.26
N PRO A 424 -3.46 0.31 10.69
CA PRO A 424 -3.20 -0.87 9.85
C PRO A 424 -4.49 -1.61 9.47
N HIS A 425 -4.34 -2.76 8.78
CA HIS A 425 -5.44 -3.66 8.37
C HIS A 425 -6.55 -3.02 7.51
N LYS A 426 -6.24 -1.91 6.84
CA LYS A 426 -7.16 -1.25 5.90
C LYS A 426 -7.40 -2.06 4.63
N PHE A 427 -6.35 -2.64 4.08
CA PHE A 427 -6.37 -3.34 2.80
C PHE A 427 -7.01 -2.50 1.69
N SER A 428 -7.69 -3.11 0.73
CA SER A 428 -8.32 -2.42 -0.39
C SER A 428 -9.57 -1.62 0.03
N SER A 429 -10.47 -2.26 0.74
CA SER A 429 -11.76 -1.68 1.16
C SER A 429 -11.60 -0.59 2.22
N GLY A 430 -10.76 -0.80 3.22
CA GLY A 430 -10.47 0.23 4.22
C GLY A 430 -9.70 1.42 3.63
N SER A 431 -8.79 1.19 2.67
CA SER A 431 -8.11 2.28 1.96
C SER A 431 -9.10 3.09 1.11
N PHE A 432 -10.03 2.43 0.42
CA PHE A 432 -11.11 3.10 -0.29
C PHE A 432 -12.00 3.91 0.67
N THR A 433 -12.33 3.34 1.83
CA THR A 433 -13.10 3.99 2.88
C THR A 433 -12.38 5.23 3.43
N GLU A 434 -11.09 5.14 3.73
CA GLU A 434 -10.31 6.31 4.17
C GLU A 434 -10.28 7.43 3.13
N GLY A 435 -10.20 7.07 1.84
CA GLY A 435 -10.31 8.04 0.75
C GLY A 435 -11.61 8.82 0.81
N ARG A 436 -12.74 8.12 1.04
CA ARG A 436 -14.06 8.74 1.20
C ARG A 436 -14.13 9.65 2.43
N LEU A 437 -13.59 9.21 3.58
CA LEU A 437 -13.55 10.00 4.81
C LEU A 437 -12.70 11.27 4.66
N ALA A 438 -11.52 11.16 4.05
CA ALA A 438 -10.65 12.29 3.76
C ALA A 438 -11.33 13.29 2.82
N ALA A 439 -12.03 12.80 1.80
CA ALA A 439 -12.77 13.61 0.84
C ALA A 439 -13.87 14.44 1.50
N LYS A 440 -14.71 13.82 2.33
CA LYS A 440 -15.75 14.52 3.09
C LYS A 440 -15.18 15.67 3.92
N SER A 441 -14.05 15.41 4.57
CA SER A 441 -13.34 16.42 5.38
C SER A 441 -12.69 17.51 4.51
N ALA A 442 -12.10 17.15 3.37
CA ALA A 442 -11.51 18.12 2.45
C ALA A 442 -12.57 19.04 1.82
N VAL A 443 -13.74 18.51 1.46
CA VAL A 443 -14.88 19.31 0.99
C VAL A 443 -15.34 20.31 2.05
N ARG A 444 -15.50 19.83 3.31
CA ARG A 444 -15.85 20.71 4.44
C ARG A 444 -14.78 21.79 4.64
N PHE A 445 -13.50 21.42 4.59
CA PHE A 445 -12.39 22.37 4.71
C PHE A 445 -12.44 23.44 3.63
N VAL A 446 -12.62 23.08 2.35
CA VAL A 446 -12.69 24.04 1.24
C VAL A 446 -13.88 25.00 1.41
N LYS A 447 -15.05 24.48 1.78
CA LYS A 447 -16.26 25.29 1.97
C LYS A 447 -16.15 26.26 3.17
N GLU A 448 -15.45 25.88 4.22
CA GLU A 448 -15.25 26.70 5.42
C GLU A 448 -14.06 27.65 5.32
N ASN A 449 -13.11 27.42 4.39
CA ASN A 449 -11.88 28.21 4.22
C ASN A 449 -11.79 28.84 2.82
N SER A 450 -12.50 29.91 2.61
CA SER A 450 -12.63 30.59 1.30
C SER A 450 -11.39 31.38 0.84
N THR A 451 -10.33 31.46 1.66
CA THR A 451 -9.11 32.23 1.31
C THR A 451 -8.33 31.48 0.22
N SER A 452 -8.18 32.10 -0.95
CA SER A 452 -7.40 31.58 -2.06
C SER A 452 -5.92 31.46 -1.68
N VAL A 453 -5.33 30.30 -1.98
CA VAL A 453 -3.89 30.04 -1.80
C VAL A 453 -3.06 30.74 -2.87
N GLN A 454 -1.82 31.08 -2.54
CA GLN A 454 -0.89 31.74 -3.45
C GLN A 454 0.34 30.85 -3.68
N LEU A 455 0.71 30.66 -4.94
CA LEU A 455 1.94 29.95 -5.29
C LEU A 455 3.12 30.93 -5.31
N ASN A 456 4.27 30.47 -4.83
CA ASN A 456 5.54 31.19 -4.97
C ASN A 456 6.14 30.89 -6.34
N ALA A 457 6.10 31.86 -7.26
CA ALA A 457 6.59 31.71 -8.62
C ALA A 457 8.10 31.34 -8.68
N SER A 458 8.92 31.89 -7.77
CA SER A 458 10.35 31.55 -7.70
C SER A 458 10.56 30.09 -7.30
N GLN A 459 9.80 29.59 -6.32
CA GLN A 459 9.83 28.18 -5.92
C GLN A 459 9.42 27.27 -7.06
N VAL A 460 8.34 27.58 -7.76
CA VAL A 460 7.86 26.82 -8.92
C VAL A 460 8.94 26.71 -10.00
N ASN A 461 9.60 27.84 -10.34
CA ASN A 461 10.66 27.83 -11.35
C ASN A 461 11.87 27.00 -10.92
N THR A 462 12.35 27.16 -9.68
CA THR A 462 13.47 26.38 -9.14
C THR A 462 13.16 24.87 -9.14
N LEU A 463 11.96 24.50 -8.75
CA LEU A 463 11.54 23.09 -8.77
C LEU A 463 11.41 22.57 -10.21
N ALA A 464 10.88 23.35 -11.13
CA ALA A 464 10.80 22.96 -12.54
C ALA A 464 12.19 22.70 -13.15
N GLU A 465 13.16 23.55 -12.88
CA GLU A 465 14.56 23.34 -13.26
C GLU A 465 15.14 22.05 -12.65
N SER A 466 14.91 21.82 -11.36
CA SER A 466 15.36 20.60 -10.67
C SER A 466 14.71 19.34 -11.24
N ILE A 467 13.41 19.36 -11.55
CA ILE A 467 12.69 18.24 -12.15
C ILE A 467 13.25 17.93 -13.55
N TRP A 468 13.67 18.94 -14.30
CA TRP A 468 14.17 18.76 -15.67
C TRP A 468 15.65 18.42 -15.75
N ALA A 469 16.46 18.74 -14.74
CA ALA A 469 17.91 18.50 -14.71
C ALA A 469 18.34 17.06 -15.10
N PRO A 470 17.62 15.98 -14.71
CA PRO A 470 17.94 14.63 -15.19
C PRO A 470 17.84 14.47 -16.70
N MET A 471 16.93 15.18 -17.37
CA MET A 471 16.80 15.13 -18.84
C MET A 471 17.94 15.88 -19.53
N GLU A 472 18.39 16.99 -18.98
CA GLU A 472 19.58 17.70 -19.46
C GLU A 472 20.84 16.85 -19.31
N THR A 473 20.97 16.18 -18.16
CA THR A 473 22.04 15.22 -17.91
C THR A 473 22.02 14.08 -18.93
N PHE A 474 20.84 13.49 -19.19
CA PHE A 474 20.67 12.46 -20.20
C PHE A 474 21.07 12.95 -21.59
N ASP A 475 20.61 14.12 -22.01
CA ASP A 475 20.94 14.68 -23.32
C ASP A 475 22.45 14.91 -23.50
N LYS A 476 23.11 15.37 -22.44
CA LYS A 476 24.55 15.62 -22.43
C LYS A 476 25.37 14.32 -22.55
N TYR A 477 24.91 13.24 -21.93
CA TYR A 477 25.69 12.01 -21.81
C TYR A 477 25.10 10.80 -22.56
N LYS A 478 23.98 10.94 -23.26
CA LYS A 478 23.43 9.85 -24.09
C LYS A 478 24.47 9.41 -25.13
N GLY A 479 24.66 8.11 -25.21
CA GLY A 479 25.68 7.52 -26.10
C GLY A 479 27.09 7.45 -25.49
N VAL A 480 27.31 7.97 -24.29
CA VAL A 480 28.56 7.80 -23.54
C VAL A 480 28.43 6.57 -22.64
N SER A 481 29.55 5.84 -22.45
CA SER A 481 29.55 4.69 -21.52
C SER A 481 29.19 5.10 -20.11
N THR A 482 28.42 4.23 -19.41
CA THR A 482 28.12 4.37 -17.98
C THR A 482 29.11 3.60 -17.09
N ALA A 483 30.20 3.04 -17.68
CA ALA A 483 31.26 2.42 -16.91
C ALA A 483 31.94 3.47 -16.02
N PRO A 484 32.08 3.23 -14.69
CA PRO A 484 32.60 4.23 -13.75
C PRO A 484 34.02 4.74 -14.09
N GLU A 485 34.85 3.89 -14.68
CA GLU A 485 36.20 4.23 -15.15
C GLU A 485 36.22 5.18 -16.35
N ILE A 486 35.12 5.25 -17.10
CA ILE A 486 34.97 6.11 -18.29
C ILE A 486 34.20 7.38 -17.94
N ASN A 487 33.11 7.22 -17.19
CA ASN A 487 32.22 8.33 -16.84
C ASN A 487 31.68 8.18 -15.40
N PRO A 488 32.44 8.62 -14.38
CA PRO A 488 32.06 8.46 -12.98
C PRO A 488 30.87 9.33 -12.56
N HIS A 489 30.49 10.32 -13.38
CA HIS A 489 29.43 11.30 -13.05
C HIS A 489 28.08 11.00 -13.68
N TYR A 490 27.96 9.94 -14.47
CA TYR A 490 26.72 9.59 -15.14
C TYR A 490 26.32 8.15 -14.90
N ILE A 491 25.16 7.99 -14.29
CA ILE A 491 24.51 6.68 -14.11
C ILE A 491 23.10 6.73 -14.72
N THR A 492 22.64 5.61 -15.26
CA THR A 492 21.26 5.52 -15.73
C THR A 492 20.29 5.45 -14.57
N PRO A 493 19.00 5.84 -14.75
CA PRO A 493 17.98 5.71 -13.70
C PRO A 493 17.87 4.28 -13.15
N LYS A 494 18.03 3.25 -14.02
CA LYS A 494 18.03 1.84 -13.58
C LYS A 494 19.21 1.52 -12.66
N GLN A 495 20.41 2.00 -12.98
CA GLN A 495 21.59 1.84 -12.12
C GLN A 495 21.41 2.57 -10.79
N ALA A 496 20.83 3.77 -10.79
CA ALA A 496 20.53 4.53 -9.58
C ALA A 496 19.56 3.76 -8.68
N LEU A 497 18.47 3.23 -9.25
CA LEU A 497 17.48 2.44 -8.51
C LEU A 497 18.12 1.20 -7.86
N VAL A 498 18.88 0.42 -8.62
CA VAL A 498 19.53 -0.81 -8.11
C VAL A 498 20.54 -0.48 -7.01
N ARG A 499 21.29 0.62 -7.14
CA ARG A 499 22.21 1.09 -6.09
C ARG A 499 21.46 1.49 -4.82
N LEU A 500 20.39 2.27 -4.95
CA LEU A 500 19.54 2.65 -3.82
C LEU A 500 18.98 1.43 -3.10
N GLN A 501 18.39 0.50 -3.85
CA GLN A 501 17.83 -0.74 -3.29
C GLN A 501 18.89 -1.58 -2.56
N LYS A 502 20.11 -1.65 -3.11
CA LYS A 502 21.24 -2.33 -2.45
C LYS A 502 21.62 -1.64 -1.14
N ILE A 503 21.71 -0.32 -1.12
CA ILE A 503 22.05 0.45 0.08
C ILE A 503 20.97 0.23 1.15
N MET A 504 19.71 0.32 0.79
CA MET A 504 18.61 0.07 1.73
C MET A 504 18.65 -1.36 2.29
N ASP A 505 18.94 -2.34 1.44
CA ASP A 505 19.01 -3.74 1.85
C ASP A 505 20.18 -4.02 2.82
N GLU A 506 21.35 -3.48 2.53
CA GLU A 506 22.57 -3.76 3.31
C GLU A 506 22.69 -2.91 4.59
N TYR A 507 22.21 -1.66 4.58
CA TYR A 507 22.44 -0.71 5.67
C TYR A 507 21.19 -0.28 6.43
N ALA A 508 20.01 -0.40 5.82
CA ALA A 508 18.75 0.03 6.43
C ALA A 508 17.85 -1.14 6.86
N GLY A 509 18.43 -2.33 7.03
CA GLY A 509 17.74 -3.49 7.58
C GLY A 509 16.87 -4.24 6.57
N GLY A 510 17.36 -4.46 5.36
CA GLY A 510 16.79 -5.38 4.41
C GLY A 510 17.16 -6.84 4.68
N THR A 511 16.92 -7.69 3.70
CA THR A 511 17.15 -9.14 3.81
C THR A 511 18.62 -9.50 4.00
N SER A 512 19.54 -8.78 3.34
CA SER A 512 20.99 -9.00 3.48
C SER A 512 21.52 -8.66 4.87
N ALA A 513 20.87 -7.72 5.58
CA ALA A 513 21.19 -7.36 6.96
C ALA A 513 20.39 -8.17 7.99
N LEU A 514 19.71 -9.26 7.56
CA LEU A 514 18.83 -10.04 8.42
C LEU A 514 17.82 -9.16 9.18
N TYR A 515 17.24 -8.20 8.47
CA TYR A 515 16.25 -7.22 8.99
C TYR A 515 16.71 -6.38 10.19
N THR A 516 18.00 -6.39 10.51
CA THR A 516 18.56 -5.64 11.65
C THR A 516 18.99 -4.24 11.25
N THR A 517 18.80 -3.29 12.16
CA THR A 517 19.29 -1.91 12.01
C THR A 517 19.95 -1.45 13.30
N ASN A 518 20.87 -0.51 13.18
CA ASN A 518 21.46 0.23 14.29
C ASN A 518 21.89 1.62 13.79
N GLY A 519 22.13 2.56 14.73
CA GLY A 519 22.50 3.93 14.39
C GLY A 519 23.68 4.01 13.40
N PRO A 520 24.85 3.40 13.69
CA PRO A 520 26.00 3.45 12.79
C PRO A 520 25.73 2.92 11.37
N THR A 521 24.95 1.84 11.20
CA THR A 521 24.63 1.32 9.87
C THR A 521 23.64 2.24 9.12
N LEU A 522 22.70 2.87 9.83
CA LEU A 522 21.80 3.85 9.24
C LEU A 522 22.54 5.12 8.79
N GLU A 523 23.52 5.59 9.55
CA GLU A 523 24.39 6.69 9.14
C GLU A 523 25.17 6.35 7.86
N LEU A 524 25.69 5.12 7.74
CA LEU A 524 26.34 4.66 6.52
C LEU A 524 25.37 4.66 5.32
N SER A 525 24.11 4.31 5.52
CA SER A 525 23.11 4.36 4.43
C SER A 525 22.96 5.78 3.87
N LEU A 526 22.94 6.79 4.74
CA LEU A 526 22.85 8.20 4.32
C LEU A 526 24.09 8.65 3.54
N ILE A 527 25.28 8.22 3.97
CA ILE A 527 26.55 8.55 3.29
C ILE A 527 26.57 7.96 1.87
N HIS A 528 26.08 6.73 1.70
CA HIS A 528 26.07 6.06 0.41
C HIS A 528 24.95 6.55 -0.54
N ILE A 529 23.86 7.07 0.00
CA ILE A 529 22.79 7.67 -0.79
C ILE A 529 23.21 9.03 -1.33
#